data_b891fdf8ba2cbef2c60f26c78f0146c4
#
_entry.id   b891fdf8ba2cbef2c60f26c78f0146c4
#
_cell.length_a   1.000
_cell.length_b   1.000
_cell.length_c   1.000
_cell.angle_alpha   90.00
_cell.angle_beta   90.00
_cell.angle_gamma   90.00
#
_symmetry.space_group_name_H-M   'P 1'
#
loop_
_entity.id
_entity.type
_entity.pdbx_description
1 polymer ?
#
loop_
_entity_poly.entity_id
_entity_poly.type
_entity_poly.pdbx_seq_one_letter_code
_entity_poly.pdbx_strand_id
1 'polypeptide(L)'
;MKLTAQQIVELENETILFCQEMIQIPSVNHGEGRGDEKAIAQYVAGKLTEVGIECELIETAPNRVNVVAKVEGADQNRPGLVLHGHIDVVPANAADWSVDPFSGVIKDGFIWGRGAVDMKDMDAMILATVRMWQRIGYKPPRNILLVFFADEEAGSNYGSRWLVKHRPEIFDGYSEAVSEVGGFSVTITGEHRLYLIEAAQKGIQWMKLTAKGTAGHGSFINQDNAVTKISDAVARIGAYEWPQLETKTSNFFFRKIAELTGDKYDPKNFKPLLRHLGDAVRMLGATISNTANPTMLEAGYKVNLIPQSASAMVDGRFLP
;
A
#
# COMPACT_ATOMS: atom_id res chain seq x y z
N MET A 1 14.21 -19.81 16.36
CA MET A 1 13.66 -20.95 15.59
C MET A 1 14.55 -21.18 14.36
N LYS A 2 14.86 -22.44 14.02
CA LYS A 2 15.61 -22.77 12.80
C LYS A 2 14.77 -23.79 12.01
N LEU A 3 14.27 -23.41 10.84
CA LEU A 3 13.52 -24.30 9.97
C LEU A 3 14.48 -25.26 9.24
N THR A 4 14.02 -26.47 8.94
CA THR A 4 14.72 -27.39 8.04
C THR A 4 14.56 -26.91 6.59
N ALA A 5 15.42 -27.39 5.68
CA ALA A 5 15.32 -27.06 4.27
C ALA A 5 13.94 -27.46 3.68
N GLN A 6 13.39 -28.60 4.10
CA GLN A 6 12.06 -29.05 3.68
C GLN A 6 10.97 -28.08 4.16
N GLN A 7 11.01 -27.64 5.42
CA GLN A 7 10.04 -26.69 5.97
C GLN A 7 10.11 -25.33 5.27
N ILE A 8 11.30 -24.89 4.84
CA ILE A 8 11.44 -23.66 4.05
C ILE A 8 10.73 -23.81 2.71
N VAL A 9 10.96 -24.92 1.99
CA VAL A 9 10.29 -25.19 0.71
C VAL A 9 8.76 -25.29 0.87
N GLU A 10 8.28 -25.94 1.93
CA GLU A 10 6.86 -26.03 2.24
C GLU A 10 6.25 -24.64 2.51
N LEU A 11 6.96 -23.79 3.27
CA LEU A 11 6.53 -22.41 3.57
C LEU A 11 6.46 -21.56 2.30
N GLU A 12 7.47 -21.61 1.45
CA GLU A 12 7.52 -20.89 0.18
C GLU A 12 6.39 -21.34 -0.76
N ASN A 13 6.18 -22.64 -0.92
CA ASN A 13 5.11 -23.17 -1.77
C ASN A 13 3.71 -22.78 -1.25
N GLU A 14 3.50 -22.84 0.07
CA GLU A 14 2.24 -22.44 0.69
C GLU A 14 1.98 -20.94 0.52
N THR A 15 3.01 -20.11 0.66
CA THR A 15 2.92 -18.67 0.40
C THR A 15 2.51 -18.35 -1.04
N ILE A 16 3.16 -19.03 -2.01
CA ILE A 16 2.84 -18.87 -3.44
C ILE A 16 1.39 -19.28 -3.72
N LEU A 17 0.98 -20.44 -3.20
CA LEU A 17 -0.37 -20.97 -3.37
C LEU A 17 -1.41 -20.00 -2.80
N PHE A 18 -1.22 -19.51 -1.58
CA PHE A 18 -2.18 -18.60 -0.94
C PHE A 18 -2.26 -17.27 -1.67
N CYS A 19 -1.14 -16.72 -2.13
CA CYS A 19 -1.14 -15.51 -2.93
C CYS A 19 -1.98 -15.69 -4.20
N GLN A 20 -1.82 -16.81 -4.93
CA GLN A 20 -2.61 -17.12 -6.11
C GLN A 20 -4.10 -17.27 -5.78
N GLU A 21 -4.45 -18.08 -4.77
CA GLU A 21 -5.84 -18.32 -4.36
C GLU A 21 -6.51 -17.03 -3.91
N MET A 22 -5.82 -16.16 -3.17
CA MET A 22 -6.35 -14.87 -2.74
C MET A 22 -6.55 -13.90 -3.92
N ILE A 23 -5.66 -13.87 -4.91
CA ILE A 23 -5.85 -13.09 -6.15
C ILE A 23 -7.11 -13.55 -6.89
N GLN A 24 -7.37 -14.87 -6.92
CA GLN A 24 -8.53 -15.47 -7.58
C GLN A 24 -9.87 -15.18 -6.86
N ILE A 25 -9.82 -14.61 -5.65
CA ILE A 25 -11.00 -14.11 -4.94
C ILE A 25 -11.02 -12.58 -5.11
N PRO A 26 -11.78 -12.04 -6.08
CA PRO A 26 -11.88 -10.61 -6.26
C PRO A 26 -12.50 -9.96 -5.02
N SER A 27 -11.79 -9.00 -4.45
CA SER A 27 -12.23 -8.21 -3.30
C SER A 27 -12.10 -6.72 -3.65
N VAL A 28 -12.73 -6.35 -4.77
CA VAL A 28 -12.54 -5.03 -5.36
C VAL A 28 -13.28 -3.98 -4.55
N ASN A 29 -12.55 -2.95 -4.13
CA ASN A 29 -13.06 -1.77 -3.48
C ASN A 29 -13.21 -0.63 -4.49
N HIS A 30 -14.45 -0.25 -4.79
CA HIS A 30 -14.76 0.84 -5.72
C HIS A 30 -14.87 2.21 -5.03
N GLY A 31 -14.59 2.27 -3.73
CA GLY A 31 -14.84 3.46 -2.91
C GLY A 31 -16.33 3.70 -2.61
N GLU A 32 -16.62 4.78 -1.89
CA GLU A 32 -17.99 5.19 -1.55
C GLU A 32 -18.85 4.07 -0.91
N GLY A 33 -18.22 3.20 -0.11
CA GLY A 33 -18.87 2.06 0.55
C GLY A 33 -19.14 0.85 -0.36
N ARG A 34 -18.70 0.88 -1.61
CA ARG A 34 -18.88 -0.20 -2.59
C ARG A 34 -17.66 -1.13 -2.61
N GLY A 35 -17.65 -2.14 -1.77
CA GLY A 35 -16.62 -3.18 -1.70
C GLY A 35 -17.21 -4.47 -1.15
N ASP A 36 -16.52 -5.58 -1.35
CA ASP A 36 -16.93 -6.90 -0.87
C ASP A 36 -15.67 -7.71 -0.48
N GLU A 37 -15.39 -7.74 0.80
CA GLU A 37 -14.29 -8.53 1.35
C GLU A 37 -14.76 -9.84 2.00
N LYS A 38 -16.06 -10.16 1.97
CA LYS A 38 -16.62 -11.31 2.71
C LYS A 38 -16.01 -12.64 2.28
N ALA A 39 -15.90 -12.87 0.98
CA ALA A 39 -15.38 -14.14 0.46
C ALA A 39 -13.91 -14.35 0.82
N ILE A 40 -13.07 -13.31 0.69
CA ILE A 40 -11.65 -13.40 1.03
C ILE A 40 -11.44 -13.48 2.55
N ALA A 41 -12.25 -12.78 3.35
CA ALA A 41 -12.21 -12.90 4.81
C ALA A 41 -12.54 -14.31 5.28
N GLN A 42 -13.55 -14.95 4.67
CA GLN A 42 -13.88 -16.35 4.94
C GLN A 42 -12.73 -17.30 4.53
N TYR A 43 -12.07 -17.05 3.40
CA TYR A 43 -10.92 -17.82 2.97
C TYR A 43 -9.77 -17.70 4.00
N VAL A 44 -9.40 -16.49 4.41
CA VAL A 44 -8.35 -16.23 5.41
C VAL A 44 -8.67 -16.95 6.74
N ALA A 45 -9.89 -16.77 7.26
CA ALA A 45 -10.34 -17.41 8.49
C ALA A 45 -10.31 -18.95 8.36
N GLY A 46 -10.73 -19.49 7.22
CA GLY A 46 -10.65 -20.93 6.94
C GLY A 46 -9.22 -21.47 7.02
N LYS A 47 -8.27 -20.78 6.37
CA LYS A 47 -6.84 -21.17 6.41
C LYS A 47 -6.25 -21.13 7.83
N LEU A 48 -6.65 -20.19 8.66
CA LEU A 48 -6.23 -20.12 10.07
C LEU A 48 -6.88 -21.23 10.91
N THR A 49 -8.17 -21.47 10.71
CA THR A 49 -8.91 -22.49 11.45
C THR A 49 -8.41 -23.92 11.15
N GLU A 50 -7.98 -24.20 9.92
CA GLU A 50 -7.37 -25.49 9.53
C GLU A 50 -6.17 -25.90 10.42
N VAL A 51 -5.50 -24.93 11.03
CA VAL A 51 -4.35 -25.18 11.94
C VAL A 51 -4.68 -24.87 13.40
N GLY A 52 -5.96 -24.75 13.75
CA GLY A 52 -6.43 -24.54 15.12
C GLY A 52 -6.31 -23.10 15.64
N ILE A 53 -6.18 -22.11 14.76
CA ILE A 53 -6.23 -20.70 15.15
C ILE A 53 -7.68 -20.22 15.01
N GLU A 54 -8.30 -19.85 16.14
CA GLU A 54 -9.64 -19.30 16.16
C GLU A 54 -9.67 -17.87 15.63
N CYS A 55 -10.69 -17.54 14.84
CA CYS A 55 -10.87 -16.25 14.20
C CYS A 55 -12.21 -15.62 14.55
N GLU A 56 -12.20 -14.32 14.79
CA GLU A 56 -13.39 -13.47 14.83
C GLU A 56 -13.55 -12.78 13.47
N LEU A 57 -14.71 -12.97 12.84
CA LEU A 57 -15.12 -12.24 11.64
C LEU A 57 -15.97 -11.04 12.05
N ILE A 58 -15.49 -9.82 11.81
CA ILE A 58 -16.18 -8.59 12.21
C ILE A 58 -16.71 -7.89 10.95
N GLU A 59 -18.01 -8.05 10.70
CA GLU A 59 -18.71 -7.37 9.62
C GLU A 59 -19.10 -5.96 10.08
N THR A 60 -18.47 -4.94 9.55
CA THR A 60 -18.65 -3.53 9.93
C THR A 60 -19.68 -2.79 9.08
N ALA A 61 -19.96 -3.31 7.91
CA ALA A 61 -21.03 -2.93 6.99
C ALA A 61 -21.32 -4.14 6.08
N PRO A 62 -22.40 -4.17 5.30
CA PRO A 62 -22.70 -5.30 4.42
C PRO A 62 -21.50 -5.70 3.54
N ASN A 63 -21.04 -6.94 3.68
CA ASN A 63 -19.87 -7.53 3.01
C ASN A 63 -18.50 -6.90 3.35
N ARG A 64 -18.42 -5.94 4.27
CA ARG A 64 -17.17 -5.32 4.72
C ARG A 64 -16.68 -6.08 5.96
N VAL A 65 -15.94 -7.16 5.75
CA VAL A 65 -15.59 -8.12 6.80
C VAL A 65 -14.09 -8.06 7.10
N ASN A 66 -13.78 -7.82 8.37
CA ASN A 66 -12.41 -7.89 8.90
C ASN A 66 -12.18 -9.23 9.59
N VAL A 67 -10.95 -9.73 9.59
CA VAL A 67 -10.57 -10.96 10.27
C VAL A 67 -9.65 -10.62 11.42
N VAL A 68 -9.94 -11.10 12.62
CA VAL A 68 -9.10 -10.94 13.81
C VAL A 68 -8.80 -12.30 14.40
N ALA A 69 -7.51 -12.57 14.69
CA ALA A 69 -7.10 -13.81 15.34
C ALA A 69 -5.92 -13.55 16.29
N LYS A 70 -5.75 -14.42 17.29
CA LYS A 70 -4.66 -14.32 18.27
C LYS A 70 -3.80 -15.59 18.23
N VAL A 71 -2.49 -15.40 18.23
CA VAL A 71 -1.51 -16.49 18.39
C VAL A 71 -0.77 -16.25 19.70
N GLU A 72 -0.88 -17.20 20.61
CA GLU A 72 -0.23 -17.11 21.93
C GLU A 72 1.30 -17.18 21.80
N GLY A 73 1.96 -16.25 22.45
CA GLY A 73 3.41 -16.24 22.61
C GLY A 73 3.90 -17.03 23.81
N ALA A 74 5.22 -17.18 23.90
CA ALA A 74 5.88 -17.85 25.02
C ALA A 74 5.89 -16.98 26.30
N ASP A 75 5.97 -15.66 26.16
CA ASP A 75 5.97 -14.70 27.26
C ASP A 75 4.71 -13.82 27.19
N GLN A 76 3.78 -14.06 28.10
CA GLN A 76 2.50 -13.34 28.19
C GLN A 76 2.64 -11.95 28.81
N ASN A 77 3.75 -11.64 29.46
CA ASN A 77 4.00 -10.34 30.08
C ASN A 77 4.67 -9.36 29.10
N ARG A 78 5.20 -9.87 28.01
CA ARG A 78 5.81 -9.03 26.97
C ARG A 78 4.72 -8.37 26.11
N PRO A 79 4.79 -7.05 25.84
CA PRO A 79 3.88 -6.41 24.92
C PRO A 79 3.81 -7.12 23.57
N GLY A 80 2.61 -7.36 23.08
CA GLY A 80 2.37 -8.09 21.86
C GLY A 80 2.75 -7.33 20.59
N LEU A 81 2.72 -8.03 19.46
CA LEU A 81 2.94 -7.51 18.11
C LEU A 81 1.69 -7.72 17.27
N VAL A 82 1.24 -6.69 16.58
CA VAL A 82 0.21 -6.79 15.55
C VAL A 82 0.88 -7.11 14.21
N LEU A 83 0.46 -8.17 13.54
CA LEU A 83 0.73 -8.41 12.13
C LEU A 83 -0.56 -8.16 11.37
N HIS A 84 -0.57 -7.18 10.49
CA HIS A 84 -1.78 -6.84 9.77
C HIS A 84 -1.55 -6.60 8.29
N GLY A 85 -2.60 -6.81 7.52
CA GLY A 85 -2.69 -6.46 6.13
C GLY A 85 -4.11 -6.05 5.77
N HIS A 86 -4.34 -5.68 4.50
CA HIS A 86 -5.66 -5.44 3.97
C HIS A 86 -5.98 -6.43 2.86
N ILE A 87 -7.26 -6.83 2.81
CA ILE A 87 -7.73 -7.87 1.90
C ILE A 87 -8.54 -7.35 0.73
N ASP A 88 -8.80 -6.03 0.68
CA ASP A 88 -9.38 -5.38 -0.49
C ASP A 88 -8.31 -4.96 -1.50
N VAL A 89 -8.73 -4.68 -2.71
CA VAL A 89 -7.87 -4.23 -3.82
C VAL A 89 -8.57 -3.15 -4.64
N VAL A 90 -7.80 -2.26 -5.25
CA VAL A 90 -8.35 -1.28 -6.22
C VAL A 90 -8.88 -1.96 -7.48
N PRO A 91 -9.81 -1.33 -8.21
CA PRO A 91 -10.30 -1.84 -9.48
C PRO A 91 -9.19 -2.12 -10.51
N ALA A 92 -9.42 -3.06 -11.39
CA ALA A 92 -8.57 -3.35 -12.53
C ALA A 92 -9.41 -3.32 -13.83
N ASN A 93 -8.93 -2.61 -14.85
CA ASN A 93 -9.50 -2.69 -16.18
C ASN A 93 -8.78 -3.78 -16.96
N ALA A 94 -9.45 -4.87 -17.28
CA ALA A 94 -8.85 -6.02 -17.95
C ALA A 94 -8.16 -5.67 -19.28
N ALA A 95 -8.60 -4.60 -19.96
CA ALA A 95 -7.99 -4.15 -21.22
C ALA A 95 -6.54 -3.62 -21.03
N ASP A 96 -6.16 -3.25 -19.81
CA ASP A 96 -4.84 -2.72 -19.50
C ASP A 96 -3.85 -3.83 -19.06
N TRP A 97 -4.30 -5.10 -19.05
CA TRP A 97 -3.53 -6.24 -18.57
C TRP A 97 -3.19 -7.22 -19.67
N SER A 98 -1.99 -7.80 -19.61
CA SER A 98 -1.57 -8.87 -20.53
C SER A 98 -2.08 -10.26 -20.12
N VAL A 99 -2.68 -10.38 -18.95
CA VAL A 99 -3.34 -11.57 -18.38
C VAL A 99 -4.62 -11.12 -17.68
N ASP A 100 -5.53 -12.05 -17.36
CA ASP A 100 -6.67 -11.70 -16.51
C ASP A 100 -6.14 -11.21 -15.13
N PRO A 101 -6.52 -9.99 -14.67
CA PRO A 101 -6.04 -9.42 -13.42
C PRO A 101 -6.41 -10.21 -12.17
N PHE A 102 -7.35 -11.15 -12.26
CA PHE A 102 -7.74 -12.02 -11.15
C PHE A 102 -7.41 -13.49 -11.37
N SER A 103 -6.56 -13.81 -12.34
CA SER A 103 -6.17 -15.21 -12.59
C SER A 103 -5.17 -15.77 -11.60
N GLY A 104 -4.33 -14.94 -10.97
CA GLY A 104 -3.23 -15.39 -10.13
C GLY A 104 -2.22 -16.28 -10.88
N VAL A 105 -2.11 -16.13 -12.20
CA VAL A 105 -1.25 -16.98 -13.03
C VAL A 105 0.23 -16.79 -12.70
N ILE A 106 0.98 -17.89 -12.66
CA ILE A 106 2.45 -17.84 -12.64
C ILE A 106 2.95 -17.85 -14.08
N LYS A 107 3.65 -16.79 -14.46
CA LYS A 107 4.25 -16.63 -15.77
C LYS A 107 5.62 -15.98 -15.63
N ASP A 108 6.62 -16.54 -16.32
CA ASP A 108 8.01 -16.05 -16.31
C ASP A 108 8.63 -15.93 -14.90
N GLY A 109 8.21 -16.79 -13.96
CA GLY A 109 8.69 -16.80 -12.56
C GLY A 109 8.01 -15.75 -11.65
N PHE A 110 6.95 -15.08 -12.11
CA PHE A 110 6.19 -14.09 -11.36
C PHE A 110 4.73 -14.50 -11.19
N ILE A 111 4.13 -14.16 -10.06
CA ILE A 111 2.68 -14.21 -9.87
C ILE A 111 2.09 -12.92 -10.44
N TRP A 112 1.17 -13.06 -11.38
CA TRP A 112 0.50 -11.93 -12.04
C TRP A 112 -0.92 -11.80 -11.50
N GLY A 113 -1.28 -10.58 -11.09
CA GLY A 113 -2.65 -10.27 -10.70
C GLY A 113 -2.79 -8.99 -9.90
N ARG A 114 -4.02 -8.48 -9.80
CA ARG A 114 -4.37 -7.38 -8.92
C ARG A 114 -4.24 -7.84 -7.46
N GLY A 115 -3.49 -7.08 -6.64
CA GLY A 115 -3.17 -7.45 -5.27
C GLY A 115 -1.93 -8.34 -5.12
N ALA A 116 -1.21 -8.68 -6.20
CA ALA A 116 0.01 -9.48 -6.14
C ALA A 116 1.17 -8.81 -5.40
N VAL A 117 1.11 -7.49 -5.20
CA VAL A 117 2.09 -6.67 -4.45
C VAL A 117 1.42 -5.80 -3.39
N ASP A 118 0.16 -5.44 -3.59
CA ASP A 118 -0.63 -4.59 -2.72
C ASP A 118 -1.99 -5.25 -2.46
N MET A 119 -2.19 -6.06 -1.30
CA MET A 119 -1.04 -6.60 -0.56
C MET A 119 -1.24 -8.09 -0.24
N LYS A 120 -1.90 -8.85 -1.14
CA LYS A 120 -2.20 -10.28 -0.93
C LYS A 120 -0.95 -11.17 -0.84
N ASP A 121 0.19 -10.71 -1.36
CA ASP A 121 1.50 -11.36 -1.16
C ASP A 121 1.90 -11.37 0.31
N MET A 122 1.78 -10.23 1.00
CA MET A 122 2.11 -10.15 2.42
C MET A 122 1.08 -10.87 3.28
N ASP A 123 -0.20 -10.78 2.95
CA ASP A 123 -1.23 -11.57 3.61
C ASP A 123 -0.94 -13.07 3.51
N ALA A 124 -0.52 -13.54 2.34
CA ALA A 124 -0.11 -14.92 2.12
C ALA A 124 1.13 -15.29 2.94
N MET A 125 2.12 -14.40 3.04
CA MET A 125 3.31 -14.60 3.88
C MET A 125 2.95 -14.69 5.36
N ILE A 126 2.05 -13.84 5.85
CA ILE A 126 1.55 -13.89 7.23
C ILE A 126 0.86 -15.23 7.48
N LEU A 127 -0.10 -15.61 6.63
CA LEU A 127 -0.84 -16.87 6.75
C LEU A 127 0.10 -18.08 6.78
N ALA A 128 0.97 -18.23 5.79
CA ALA A 128 1.87 -19.35 5.68
C ALA A 128 2.83 -19.43 6.90
N THR A 129 3.32 -18.29 7.37
CA THR A 129 4.23 -18.21 8.52
C THR A 129 3.55 -18.69 9.80
N VAL A 130 2.36 -18.18 10.12
CA VAL A 130 1.68 -18.55 11.38
C VAL A 130 1.17 -19.99 11.33
N ARG A 131 0.76 -20.48 10.17
CA ARG A 131 0.39 -21.89 9.96
C ARG A 131 1.61 -22.80 10.14
N MET A 132 2.78 -22.42 9.63
CA MET A 132 4.02 -23.17 9.88
C MET A 132 4.34 -23.20 11.38
N TRP A 133 4.20 -22.08 12.10
CA TRP A 133 4.40 -22.07 13.57
C TRP A 133 3.52 -23.08 14.28
N GLN A 134 2.23 -23.14 13.94
CA GLN A 134 1.30 -24.11 14.53
C GLN A 134 1.70 -25.56 14.23
N ARG A 135 2.03 -25.87 12.97
CA ARG A 135 2.43 -27.24 12.56
C ARG A 135 3.68 -27.74 13.28
N ILE A 136 4.64 -26.87 13.56
CA ILE A 136 5.89 -27.25 14.24
C ILE A 136 5.86 -27.03 15.75
N GLY A 137 4.73 -26.59 16.32
CA GLY A 137 4.59 -26.31 17.75
C GLY A 137 5.43 -25.12 18.23
N TYR A 138 5.78 -24.19 17.36
CA TYR A 138 6.56 -23.01 17.73
C TYR A 138 5.68 -21.94 18.34
N LYS A 139 6.03 -21.48 19.55
CA LYS A 139 5.43 -20.30 20.16
C LYS A 139 6.32 -19.09 19.90
N PRO A 140 5.79 -18.02 19.30
CA PRO A 140 6.53 -16.78 19.12
C PRO A 140 6.92 -16.18 20.51
N PRO A 141 7.95 -15.32 20.59
CA PRO A 141 8.43 -14.83 21.89
C PRO A 141 7.45 -13.91 22.60
N ARG A 142 6.40 -13.46 21.97
CA ARG A 142 5.32 -12.61 22.48
C ARG A 142 4.01 -12.91 21.77
N ASN A 143 2.88 -12.47 22.30
CA ASN A 143 1.58 -12.62 21.65
C ASN A 143 1.57 -11.92 20.30
N ILE A 144 0.94 -12.56 19.31
CA ILE A 144 0.72 -11.99 17.97
C ILE A 144 -0.78 -11.79 17.79
N LEU A 145 -1.16 -10.58 17.41
CA LEU A 145 -2.49 -10.27 16.90
C LEU A 145 -2.42 -10.24 15.37
N LEU A 146 -3.24 -11.05 14.75
CA LEU A 146 -3.43 -11.02 13.30
C LEU A 146 -4.67 -10.20 13.00
N VAL A 147 -4.55 -9.24 12.10
CA VAL A 147 -5.70 -8.44 11.64
C VAL A 147 -5.63 -8.29 10.12
N PHE A 148 -6.65 -8.80 9.43
CA PHE A 148 -6.81 -8.58 8.00
C PHE A 148 -7.97 -7.62 7.81
N PHE A 149 -7.64 -6.40 7.40
CA PHE A 149 -8.61 -5.30 7.31
C PHE A 149 -9.35 -5.28 5.99
N ALA A 150 -10.60 -4.85 6.05
CA ALA A 150 -11.35 -4.39 4.90
C ALA A 150 -11.08 -2.90 4.64
N ASP A 151 -11.40 -2.42 3.43
CA ASP A 151 -11.55 -0.99 3.10
C ASP A 151 -10.29 -0.12 3.22
N GLU A 152 -9.11 -0.68 3.12
CA GLU A 152 -7.89 0.12 3.16
C GLU A 152 -7.83 1.08 1.98
N GLU A 153 -8.04 0.57 0.77
CA GLU A 153 -7.95 1.25 -0.52
C GLU A 153 -8.93 2.43 -0.71
N ALA A 154 -9.93 2.55 0.17
CA ALA A 154 -10.89 3.65 0.15
C ALA A 154 -10.94 4.43 1.47
N GLY A 155 -9.90 4.32 2.30
CA GLY A 155 -9.70 5.15 3.49
C GLY A 155 -10.08 4.50 4.81
N SER A 156 -10.23 3.18 4.84
CA SER A 156 -10.35 2.34 6.05
C SER A 156 -11.55 2.66 6.95
N ASN A 157 -12.61 3.27 6.41
CA ASN A 157 -13.78 3.65 7.21
C ASN A 157 -14.55 2.43 7.75
N TYR A 158 -14.42 1.26 7.08
CA TYR A 158 -14.98 -0.02 7.48
C TYR A 158 -13.93 -1.02 7.97
N GLY A 159 -12.65 -0.65 7.93
CA GLY A 159 -11.50 -1.43 8.34
C GLY A 159 -10.85 -0.90 9.62
N SER A 160 -9.58 -0.55 9.54
CA SER A 160 -8.75 -0.18 10.69
C SER A 160 -9.31 0.99 11.50
N ARG A 161 -9.82 2.04 10.86
CA ARG A 161 -10.45 3.18 11.56
C ARG A 161 -11.67 2.77 12.36
N TRP A 162 -12.49 1.89 11.79
CA TRP A 162 -13.68 1.41 12.48
C TRP A 162 -13.31 0.56 13.69
N LEU A 163 -12.37 -0.40 13.53
CA LEU A 163 -11.95 -1.28 14.63
C LEU A 163 -11.29 -0.50 15.77
N VAL A 164 -10.37 0.40 15.46
CA VAL A 164 -9.71 1.24 16.50
C VAL A 164 -10.72 2.11 17.25
N LYS A 165 -11.76 2.59 16.57
CA LYS A 165 -12.78 3.45 17.19
C LYS A 165 -13.81 2.67 18.01
N HIS A 166 -14.25 1.49 17.54
CA HIS A 166 -15.39 0.78 18.10
C HIS A 166 -15.04 -0.50 18.87
N ARG A 167 -13.83 -1.03 18.63
CA ARG A 167 -13.31 -2.25 19.25
C ARG A 167 -11.85 -2.07 19.70
N PRO A 168 -11.51 -0.94 20.39
CA PRO A 168 -10.13 -0.66 20.81
C PRO A 168 -9.53 -1.77 21.68
N GLU A 169 -10.35 -2.51 22.43
CA GLU A 169 -9.93 -3.60 23.30
C GLU A 169 -9.24 -4.76 22.54
N ILE A 170 -9.44 -4.87 21.23
CA ILE A 170 -8.73 -5.85 20.39
C ILE A 170 -7.22 -5.61 20.45
N PHE A 171 -6.81 -4.35 20.56
CA PHE A 171 -5.42 -3.91 20.49
C PHE A 171 -4.76 -3.76 21.87
N ASP A 172 -5.49 -4.01 22.95
CA ASP A 172 -4.98 -3.89 24.31
C ASP A 172 -3.80 -4.86 24.55
N GLY A 173 -2.69 -4.34 25.06
CA GLY A 173 -1.47 -5.11 25.33
C GLY A 173 -0.54 -5.29 24.12
N TYR A 174 -0.87 -4.72 22.96
CA TYR A 174 0.01 -4.69 21.78
C TYR A 174 0.64 -3.31 21.63
N SER A 175 1.97 -3.25 21.46
CA SER A 175 2.73 -1.99 21.46
C SER A 175 3.38 -1.67 20.10
N GLU A 176 3.40 -2.61 19.19
CA GLU A 176 4.05 -2.49 17.89
C GLU A 176 3.19 -3.17 16.81
N ALA A 177 3.32 -2.71 15.57
CA ALA A 177 2.66 -3.30 14.42
C ALA A 177 3.63 -3.45 13.24
N VAL A 178 3.41 -4.50 12.44
CA VAL A 178 4.07 -4.71 11.14
C VAL A 178 2.98 -4.89 10.10
N SER A 179 3.11 -4.17 8.99
CA SER A 179 2.17 -4.19 7.88
C SER A 179 2.90 -4.19 6.54
N GLU A 180 2.19 -3.76 5.52
CA GLU A 180 2.71 -3.58 4.18
C GLU A 180 3.84 -2.54 4.10
N VAL A 181 4.45 -2.48 2.93
CA VAL A 181 5.59 -1.63 2.56
C VAL A 181 6.88 -2.00 3.28
N GLY A 182 7.68 -2.76 2.58
CA GLY A 182 8.96 -3.29 3.04
C GLY A 182 9.16 -4.70 2.51
N GLY A 183 10.14 -5.40 3.07
CA GLY A 183 10.42 -6.77 2.68
C GLY A 183 11.08 -6.93 1.31
N PHE A 184 11.10 -5.91 0.48
CA PHE A 184 11.87 -5.91 -0.77
C PHE A 184 13.29 -5.44 -0.54
N SER A 185 14.15 -5.78 -1.47
CA SER A 185 15.57 -5.45 -1.38
C SER A 185 16.06 -4.74 -2.62
N VAL A 186 17.09 -3.89 -2.42
CA VAL A 186 17.76 -3.16 -3.50
C VAL A 186 19.23 -3.55 -3.52
N THR A 187 19.75 -3.98 -4.66
CA THR A 187 21.17 -4.20 -4.85
C THR A 187 21.84 -2.89 -5.19
N ILE A 188 22.69 -2.39 -4.30
CA ILE A 188 23.42 -1.13 -4.44
C ILE A 188 24.72 -1.33 -5.24
N THR A 189 25.43 -2.42 -4.95
CA THR A 189 26.62 -2.87 -5.67
C THR A 189 26.57 -4.38 -5.84
N GLY A 190 27.47 -4.97 -6.61
CA GLY A 190 27.53 -6.42 -6.77
C GLY A 190 27.69 -7.20 -5.45
N GLU A 191 28.12 -6.54 -4.37
CA GLU A 191 28.37 -7.14 -3.06
C GLU A 191 27.36 -6.73 -1.99
N HIS A 192 26.59 -5.64 -2.20
CA HIS A 192 25.72 -5.07 -1.18
C HIS A 192 24.25 -5.07 -1.61
N ARG A 193 23.45 -5.84 -0.89
CA ARG A 193 21.99 -5.87 -1.01
C ARG A 193 21.36 -5.29 0.26
N LEU A 194 20.58 -4.23 0.11
CA LEU A 194 19.87 -3.59 1.21
C LEU A 194 18.46 -4.17 1.32
N TYR A 195 18.05 -4.52 2.53
CA TYR A 195 16.68 -4.81 2.89
C TYR A 195 16.07 -3.55 3.51
N LEU A 196 15.05 -3.02 2.89
CA LEU A 196 14.47 -1.74 3.27
C LEU A 196 13.44 -1.92 4.38
N ILE A 197 13.49 -1.03 5.37
CA ILE A 197 12.53 -0.96 6.46
C ILE A 197 11.93 0.45 6.40
N GLU A 198 10.62 0.55 6.25
CA GLU A 198 9.92 1.82 6.34
C GLU A 198 9.89 2.28 7.80
N ALA A 199 10.31 3.51 8.05
CA ALA A 199 10.38 4.08 9.40
C ALA A 199 9.35 5.19 9.62
N ALA A 200 8.74 5.71 8.55
CA ALA A 200 7.67 6.71 8.58
C ALA A 200 7.01 6.80 7.21
N GLN A 201 5.76 7.23 7.19
CA GLN A 201 4.97 7.46 5.96
C GLN A 201 4.77 8.95 5.71
N LYS A 202 4.66 9.33 4.44
CA LYS A 202 4.27 10.68 4.06
C LYS A 202 2.80 10.90 4.39
N GLY A 203 2.49 12.10 4.91
CA GLY A 203 1.12 12.53 5.05
C GLY A 203 0.45 12.72 3.68
N ILE A 204 -0.87 12.56 3.63
CA ILE A 204 -1.70 12.64 2.42
C ILE A 204 -2.63 13.85 2.53
N GLN A 205 -2.72 14.63 1.44
CA GLN A 205 -3.70 15.68 1.30
C GLN A 205 -4.23 15.69 -0.14
N TRP A 206 -5.41 15.15 -0.34
CA TRP A 206 -6.11 15.29 -1.61
C TRP A 206 -6.77 16.66 -1.70
N MET A 207 -6.53 17.34 -2.81
CA MET A 207 -6.99 18.71 -3.03
C MET A 207 -7.81 18.79 -4.30
N LYS A 208 -8.94 19.49 -4.24
CA LYS A 208 -9.72 19.86 -5.42
C LYS A 208 -9.46 21.30 -5.78
N LEU A 209 -8.94 21.56 -6.96
CA LEU A 209 -8.84 22.87 -7.57
C LEU A 209 -10.10 23.13 -8.38
N THR A 210 -10.65 24.34 -8.29
CA THR A 210 -11.79 24.76 -9.10
C THR A 210 -11.51 26.13 -9.70
N ALA A 211 -11.53 26.21 -11.02
CA ALA A 211 -11.49 27.46 -11.74
C ALA A 211 -12.91 27.87 -12.15
N LYS A 212 -13.23 29.14 -11.97
CA LYS A 212 -14.47 29.77 -12.47
C LYS A 212 -14.13 30.70 -13.60
N GLY A 213 -15.04 30.82 -14.58
CA GLY A 213 -14.91 31.70 -15.71
C GLY A 213 -16.27 32.11 -16.28
N THR A 214 -16.25 32.89 -17.32
CA THR A 214 -17.46 33.35 -18.02
C THR A 214 -17.89 32.32 -19.07
N ALA A 215 -19.07 31.76 -18.92
CA ALA A 215 -19.66 30.83 -19.88
C ALA A 215 -20.05 31.56 -21.17
N GLY A 216 -20.04 30.82 -22.30
CA GLY A 216 -20.44 31.40 -23.58
C GLY A 216 -20.38 30.44 -24.75
N HIS A 217 -20.70 30.97 -25.93
CA HIS A 217 -20.55 30.20 -27.18
C HIS A 217 -19.06 30.09 -27.56
N GLY A 218 -18.62 28.93 -28.03
CA GLY A 218 -17.21 28.66 -28.34
C GLY A 218 -16.58 29.55 -29.41
N SER A 219 -17.40 30.24 -30.23
CA SER A 219 -16.91 31.20 -31.23
C SER A 219 -16.65 32.60 -30.69
N PHE A 220 -17.00 32.88 -29.43
CA PHE A 220 -16.81 34.21 -28.86
C PHE A 220 -15.38 34.38 -28.34
N ILE A 221 -14.88 35.63 -28.37
CA ILE A 221 -13.66 35.99 -27.68
C ILE A 221 -13.92 35.90 -26.19
N ASN A 222 -13.17 35.04 -25.51
CA ASN A 222 -13.28 34.82 -24.07
C ASN A 222 -11.90 34.86 -23.41
N GLN A 223 -11.65 35.92 -22.63
CA GLN A 223 -10.40 36.07 -21.85
C GLN A 223 -10.53 35.54 -20.41
N ASP A 224 -11.73 35.07 -20.03
CA ASP A 224 -12.04 34.56 -18.70
C ASP A 224 -12.51 33.11 -18.77
N ASN A 225 -11.73 32.25 -19.44
CA ASN A 225 -12.05 30.87 -19.71
C ASN A 225 -11.60 29.95 -18.55
N ALA A 226 -12.56 29.22 -17.93
CA ALA A 226 -12.30 28.33 -16.82
C ALA A 226 -11.36 27.17 -17.21
N VAL A 227 -11.47 26.65 -18.45
CA VAL A 227 -10.61 25.56 -18.94
C VAL A 227 -9.16 26.03 -19.04
N THR A 228 -8.92 27.21 -19.59
CA THR A 228 -7.56 27.77 -19.70
C THR A 228 -6.94 27.98 -18.32
N LYS A 229 -7.71 28.54 -17.36
CA LYS A 229 -7.26 28.79 -16.00
C LYS A 229 -6.86 27.50 -15.27
N ILE A 230 -7.69 26.45 -15.33
CA ILE A 230 -7.37 25.19 -14.65
C ILE A 230 -6.19 24.49 -15.29
N SER A 231 -6.07 24.54 -16.63
CA SER A 231 -4.95 23.95 -17.36
C SER A 231 -3.62 24.62 -16.98
N ASP A 232 -3.60 25.96 -16.87
CA ASP A 232 -2.42 26.69 -16.43
C ASP A 232 -2.04 26.33 -14.98
N ALA A 233 -3.01 26.23 -14.08
CA ALA A 233 -2.76 25.83 -12.70
C ALA A 233 -2.16 24.41 -12.60
N VAL A 234 -2.75 23.45 -13.34
CA VAL A 234 -2.27 22.07 -13.42
C VAL A 234 -0.87 22.00 -14.00
N ALA A 235 -0.59 22.72 -15.08
CA ALA A 235 0.74 22.77 -15.70
C ALA A 235 1.80 23.32 -14.75
N ARG A 236 1.48 24.39 -14.01
CA ARG A 236 2.42 24.95 -13.00
C ARG A 236 2.68 24.01 -11.85
N ILE A 237 1.68 23.29 -11.35
CA ILE A 237 1.86 22.29 -10.30
C ILE A 237 2.73 21.15 -10.80
N GLY A 238 2.46 20.62 -12.00
CA GLY A 238 3.22 19.51 -12.58
C GLY A 238 4.67 19.87 -12.91
N ALA A 239 4.94 21.15 -13.22
CA ALA A 239 6.30 21.65 -13.52
C ALA A 239 7.07 22.10 -12.27
N TYR A 240 6.43 22.15 -11.09
CA TYR A 240 7.10 22.65 -9.90
C TYR A 240 8.09 21.62 -9.35
N GLU A 241 9.36 22.01 -9.26
CA GLU A 241 10.39 21.21 -8.63
C GLU A 241 10.37 21.42 -7.12
N TRP A 242 9.91 20.37 -6.40
CA TRP A 242 9.88 20.40 -4.95
C TRP A 242 11.30 20.36 -4.37
N PRO A 243 11.63 21.23 -3.40
CA PRO A 243 12.95 21.22 -2.79
C PRO A 243 13.17 19.92 -2.02
N GLN A 244 14.42 19.47 -1.99
CA GLN A 244 14.84 18.39 -1.12
C GLN A 244 14.68 18.82 0.34
N LEU A 245 14.09 17.95 1.15
CA LEU A 245 13.95 18.11 2.60
C LEU A 245 14.73 17.02 3.30
N GLU A 246 15.45 17.41 4.34
CA GLU A 246 16.21 16.48 5.15
C GLU A 246 15.36 15.91 6.28
N THR A 247 15.39 14.60 6.44
CA THR A 247 14.88 13.89 7.63
C THR A 247 16.00 13.07 8.26
N LYS A 248 15.86 12.69 9.53
CA LYS A 248 16.84 11.79 10.18
C LYS A 248 16.98 10.48 9.40
N THR A 249 15.86 9.93 8.92
CA THR A 249 15.81 8.66 8.18
C THR A 249 16.49 8.80 6.82
N SER A 250 16.16 9.82 6.03
CA SER A 250 16.79 10.02 4.72
C SER A 250 18.29 10.29 4.83
N ASN A 251 18.72 11.09 5.82
CA ASN A 251 20.14 11.32 6.11
C ASN A 251 20.89 10.02 6.44
N PHE A 252 20.32 9.19 7.31
CA PHE A 252 20.91 7.89 7.65
C PHE A 252 21.03 7.00 6.41
N PHE A 253 19.95 6.86 5.64
CA PHE A 253 19.88 6.03 4.47
C PHE A 253 20.92 6.43 3.40
N PHE A 254 20.93 7.69 2.98
CA PHE A 254 21.85 8.15 1.95
C PHE A 254 23.31 8.21 2.40
N ARG A 255 23.56 8.44 3.69
CA ARG A 255 24.92 8.29 4.24
C ARG A 255 25.40 6.85 4.10
N LYS A 256 24.55 5.87 4.40
CA LYS A 256 24.90 4.45 4.23
C LYS A 256 25.15 4.08 2.77
N ILE A 257 24.36 4.58 1.84
CA ILE A 257 24.64 4.37 0.41
C ILE A 257 26.01 4.95 0.05
N ALA A 258 26.31 6.17 0.46
CA ALA A 258 27.60 6.79 0.17
C ALA A 258 28.78 6.01 0.77
N GLU A 259 28.66 5.52 2.02
CA GLU A 259 29.66 4.67 2.66
C GLU A 259 29.89 3.36 1.87
N LEU A 260 28.84 2.70 1.40
CA LEU A 260 28.92 1.43 0.68
C LEU A 260 29.43 1.57 -0.75
N THR A 261 29.20 2.72 -1.37
CA THR A 261 29.57 2.97 -2.78
C THR A 261 30.89 3.74 -2.93
N GLY A 262 31.41 4.31 -1.84
CA GLY A 262 32.57 5.22 -1.86
C GLY A 262 32.26 6.60 -2.41
N ASP A 263 30.98 6.94 -2.59
CA ASP A 263 30.57 8.25 -3.08
C ASP A 263 30.57 9.31 -1.99
N LYS A 264 30.66 10.58 -2.43
CA LYS A 264 30.58 11.72 -1.52
C LYS A 264 29.14 11.86 -0.97
N TYR A 265 28.99 11.89 0.35
CA TYR A 265 27.75 12.25 1.02
C TYR A 265 27.61 13.79 1.10
N ASP A 266 26.45 14.30 0.67
CA ASP A 266 26.04 15.69 0.83
C ASP A 266 24.59 15.72 1.34
N PRO A 267 24.35 16.15 2.61
CA PRO A 267 23.00 16.17 3.18
C PRO A 267 22.06 17.14 2.46
N LYS A 268 22.59 18.11 1.73
CA LYS A 268 21.81 19.07 0.95
C LYS A 268 21.50 18.61 -0.48
N ASN A 269 22.12 17.51 -0.92
CA ASN A 269 21.94 17.00 -2.27
C ASN A 269 22.09 15.48 -2.36
N PHE A 270 21.01 14.74 -2.19
CA PHE A 270 20.98 13.27 -2.32
C PHE A 270 20.85 12.79 -3.78
N LYS A 271 20.50 13.69 -4.73
CA LYS A 271 20.27 13.33 -6.14
C LYS A 271 21.38 12.46 -6.75
N PRO A 272 22.67 12.72 -6.53
CA PRO A 272 23.75 11.88 -7.10
C PRO A 272 23.71 10.43 -6.59
N LEU A 273 23.24 10.19 -5.38
CA LEU A 273 23.17 8.84 -4.77
C LEU A 273 21.98 8.03 -5.25
N LEU A 274 20.95 8.68 -5.80
CA LEU A 274 19.76 8.01 -6.33
C LEU A 274 20.08 7.03 -7.47
N ARG A 275 21.18 7.23 -8.22
CA ARG A 275 21.58 6.33 -9.31
C ARG A 275 21.85 4.90 -8.86
N HIS A 276 22.15 4.68 -7.57
CA HIS A 276 22.43 3.35 -7.02
C HIS A 276 21.16 2.57 -6.68
N LEU A 277 19.99 3.20 -6.77
CA LEU A 277 18.72 2.59 -6.39
C LEU A 277 18.05 1.81 -7.54
N GLY A 278 18.59 1.87 -8.75
CA GLY A 278 17.97 1.22 -9.91
C GLY A 278 16.51 1.65 -10.10
N ASP A 279 15.62 0.71 -10.37
CA ASP A 279 14.19 0.97 -10.58
C ASP A 279 13.49 1.46 -9.29
N ALA A 280 14.03 1.15 -8.13
CA ALA A 280 13.50 1.65 -6.85
C ALA A 280 13.63 3.18 -6.69
N VAL A 281 14.37 3.86 -7.58
CA VAL A 281 14.52 5.33 -7.59
C VAL A 281 13.16 6.05 -7.67
N ARG A 282 12.17 5.50 -8.37
CA ARG A 282 10.85 6.10 -8.52
C ARG A 282 10.13 6.23 -7.17
N MET A 283 10.23 5.20 -6.34
CA MET A 283 9.62 5.16 -5.02
C MET A 283 10.49 5.88 -3.99
N LEU A 284 11.77 5.49 -3.87
CA LEU A 284 12.68 6.03 -2.87
C LEU A 284 13.07 7.49 -3.15
N GLY A 285 13.14 7.91 -4.41
CA GLY A 285 13.35 9.30 -4.80
C GLY A 285 12.24 10.24 -4.33
N ALA A 286 11.02 9.75 -4.19
CA ALA A 286 9.90 10.50 -3.63
C ALA A 286 10.04 10.76 -2.11
N THR A 287 10.89 10.01 -1.39
CA THR A 287 11.08 10.17 0.07
C THR A 287 11.93 11.37 0.47
N ILE A 288 12.55 12.07 -0.49
CA ILE A 288 13.43 13.21 -0.21
C ILE A 288 12.74 14.58 -0.41
N SER A 289 11.49 14.62 -0.83
CA SER A 289 10.75 15.87 -1.05
C SER A 289 9.26 15.67 -0.86
N ASN A 290 8.53 16.76 -0.69
CA ASN A 290 7.09 16.73 -0.90
C ASN A 290 6.78 16.47 -2.38
N THR A 291 5.56 16.01 -2.66
CA THR A 291 5.07 15.83 -4.03
C THR A 291 3.63 16.32 -4.15
N ALA A 292 3.26 16.82 -5.32
CA ALA A 292 1.88 17.12 -5.66
C ALA A 292 1.66 16.75 -7.12
N ASN A 293 0.83 15.73 -7.35
CA ASN A 293 0.57 15.22 -8.68
C ASN A 293 -0.89 15.48 -9.08
N PRO A 294 -1.16 16.24 -10.16
CA PRO A 294 -2.49 16.29 -10.74
C PRO A 294 -2.89 14.91 -11.24
N THR A 295 -4.08 14.44 -10.80
CA THR A 295 -4.55 13.06 -11.09
C THR A 295 -5.84 13.03 -11.88
N MET A 296 -6.67 14.09 -11.82
CA MET A 296 -7.91 14.20 -12.58
C MET A 296 -8.07 15.62 -13.11
N LEU A 297 -8.68 15.75 -14.30
CA LEU A 297 -9.02 17.04 -14.93
C LEU A 297 -10.39 16.91 -15.58
N GLU A 298 -11.32 17.78 -15.18
CA GLU A 298 -12.69 17.79 -15.68
C GLU A 298 -13.08 19.19 -16.14
N ALA A 299 -13.56 19.31 -17.40
CA ALA A 299 -13.98 20.59 -17.95
C ALA A 299 -14.95 20.41 -19.14
N GLY A 300 -16.04 21.14 -19.09
CA GLY A 300 -17.00 21.20 -20.20
C GLY A 300 -17.78 19.89 -20.43
N TYR A 301 -18.79 19.97 -21.29
CA TYR A 301 -19.63 18.82 -21.67
C TYR A 301 -20.08 18.90 -23.14
N LYS A 302 -19.73 19.97 -23.86
CA LYS A 302 -20.08 20.18 -25.26
C LYS A 302 -19.03 21.03 -25.97
N VAL A 303 -18.60 20.62 -27.16
CA VAL A 303 -17.49 21.23 -27.90
C VAL A 303 -17.67 22.72 -28.20
N ASN A 304 -18.88 23.15 -28.52
CA ASN A 304 -19.16 24.55 -28.87
C ASN A 304 -19.66 25.43 -27.72
N LEU A 305 -19.40 25.02 -26.47
CA LEU A 305 -19.79 25.75 -25.27
C LEU A 305 -18.57 25.93 -24.35
N ILE A 306 -18.33 27.20 -23.96
CA ILE A 306 -17.33 27.55 -22.97
C ILE A 306 -17.93 27.28 -21.58
N PRO A 307 -17.38 26.40 -20.73
CA PRO A 307 -17.96 26.10 -19.43
C PRO A 307 -17.71 27.21 -18.42
N GLN A 308 -18.64 27.37 -17.46
CA GLN A 308 -18.50 28.31 -16.35
C GLN A 308 -17.48 27.86 -15.30
N SER A 309 -17.19 26.58 -15.24
CA SER A 309 -16.24 26.02 -14.28
C SER A 309 -15.47 24.83 -14.87
N ALA A 310 -14.28 24.61 -14.32
CA ALA A 310 -13.44 23.46 -14.55
C ALA A 310 -12.78 23.05 -13.24
N SER A 311 -12.47 21.78 -13.08
CA SER A 311 -11.83 21.29 -11.85
C SER A 311 -10.70 20.29 -12.12
N ALA A 312 -9.79 20.19 -11.16
CA ALA A 312 -8.73 19.19 -11.14
C ALA A 312 -8.57 18.63 -9.73
N MET A 313 -8.19 17.34 -9.63
CA MET A 313 -7.75 16.74 -8.38
C MET A 313 -6.24 16.69 -8.35
N VAL A 314 -5.67 16.92 -7.17
CA VAL A 314 -4.22 16.85 -6.93
C VAL A 314 -3.97 15.97 -5.71
N ASP A 315 -3.13 14.95 -5.87
CA ASP A 315 -2.61 14.13 -4.77
C ASP A 315 -1.36 14.81 -4.21
N GLY A 316 -1.52 15.42 -3.03
CA GLY A 316 -0.42 16.00 -2.26
C GLY A 316 0.14 15.00 -1.26
N ARG A 317 1.46 14.84 -1.25
CA ARG A 317 2.19 14.02 -0.28
C ARG A 317 3.27 14.85 0.38
N PHE A 318 3.33 14.85 1.72
CA PHE A 318 4.28 15.66 2.47
C PHE A 318 5.03 14.82 3.49
N LEU A 319 6.30 15.15 3.68
CA LEU A 319 7.18 14.46 4.63
C LEU A 319 6.72 14.70 6.07
N PRO A 320 6.92 13.71 6.97
CA PRO A 320 6.56 13.83 8.38
C PRO A 320 7.34 14.92 9.09
#